data_aea8e777013992bbc84ee0793426a74e
#
_entry.id   aea8e777013992bbc84ee0793426a74e
#
_cell.length_a   1.000
_cell.length_b   1.000
_cell.length_c   1.000
_cell.angle_alpha   90.00
_cell.angle_beta   90.00
_cell.angle_gamma   90.00
#
_symmetry.space_group_name_H-M   'P 1'
#
loop_
_entity.id
_entity.type
_entity.pdbx_description
1 polymer ?
#
loop_
_entity_poly.entity_id
_entity_poly.type
_entity_poly.pdbx_seq_one_letter_code
_entity_poly.pdbx_strand_id
1 'polypeptide(L)'
;MSDLKLDQAVDLSALLNKDAEDKARQLPTPAGYRILCAIPEVEEEYESGIIKADATINYEEKLATVLFVVDLGPDCYQDKTRFPNGPWCKQGDFVIVRPNAGTRLLIHGREFRLINDDSVESVVEDPRGIKRA
;
A
#
# COMPACT_ATOMS: atom_id res chain seq x y z
N MET A 1 23.39 -7.30 38.06
CA MET A 1 22.51 -6.31 37.42
C MET A 1 22.89 -6.03 35.99
N SER A 2 23.78 -6.83 35.45
CA SER A 2 24.00 -6.87 34.00
C SER A 2 22.73 -7.29 33.24
N ASP A 3 21.84 -8.01 33.91
CA ASP A 3 20.56 -8.44 33.35
C ASP A 3 19.63 -7.29 33.00
N LEU A 4 19.74 -6.16 33.73
CA LEU A 4 18.92 -4.98 33.47
C LEU A 4 19.20 -4.36 32.09
N LYS A 5 20.44 -4.36 31.61
CA LYS A 5 20.79 -3.84 30.30
C LYS A 5 20.35 -4.77 29.19
N LEU A 6 20.44 -6.06 29.40
CA LEU A 6 19.96 -7.08 28.48
C LEU A 6 18.42 -7.01 28.36
N ASP A 7 17.75 -6.88 29.51
CA ASP A 7 16.31 -6.76 29.58
C ASP A 7 15.84 -5.49 28.91
N GLN A 8 16.53 -4.37 29.06
CA GLN A 8 16.22 -3.12 28.39
C GLN A 8 16.38 -3.22 26.87
N ALA A 9 17.41 -3.90 26.39
CA ALA A 9 17.61 -4.11 24.96
C ALA A 9 16.53 -5.02 24.38
N VAL A 10 16.17 -6.08 25.09
CA VAL A 10 15.08 -6.97 24.70
C VAL A 10 13.75 -6.25 24.76
N ASP A 11 13.50 -5.43 25.78
CA ASP A 11 12.29 -4.64 25.92
C ASP A 11 12.16 -3.62 24.81
N LEU A 12 13.26 -2.97 24.41
CA LEU A 12 13.26 -2.01 23.33
C LEU A 12 12.91 -2.67 22.00
N SER A 13 13.48 -3.83 21.73
CA SER A 13 13.18 -4.63 20.56
C SER A 13 11.73 -5.09 20.56
N ALA A 14 11.22 -5.54 21.70
CA ALA A 14 9.83 -5.95 21.86
C ALA A 14 8.87 -4.75 21.68
N LEU A 15 9.24 -3.58 22.18
CA LEU A 15 8.46 -2.35 22.00
C LEU A 15 8.38 -1.93 20.54
N LEU A 16 9.49 -2.02 19.81
CA LEU A 16 9.53 -1.72 18.38
C LEU A 16 8.65 -2.69 17.59
N ASN A 17 8.71 -3.98 17.91
CA ASN A 17 7.86 -4.99 17.28
C ASN A 17 6.39 -4.78 17.64
N LYS A 18 6.11 -4.43 18.88
CA LYS A 18 4.75 -4.15 19.33
C LYS A 18 4.17 -2.93 18.63
N ASP A 19 4.98 -1.88 18.43
CA ASP A 19 4.54 -0.69 17.70
C ASP A 19 4.18 -1.03 16.26
N ALA A 20 4.98 -1.84 15.58
CA ALA A 20 4.69 -2.31 14.24
C ALA A 20 3.43 -3.19 14.20
N GLU A 21 3.25 -4.07 15.17
CA GLU A 21 2.04 -4.89 15.29
C GLU A 21 0.80 -4.03 15.56
N ASP A 22 0.92 -3.04 16.43
CA ASP A 22 -0.17 -2.12 16.74
C ASP A 22 -0.57 -1.31 15.50
N LYS A 23 0.39 -0.83 14.74
CA LYS A 23 0.14 -0.12 13.48
C LYS A 23 -0.54 -1.01 12.46
N ALA A 24 -0.11 -2.27 12.35
CA ALA A 24 -0.74 -3.23 11.44
C ALA A 24 -2.19 -3.51 11.82
N ARG A 25 -2.49 -3.58 13.12
CA ARG A 25 -3.87 -3.76 13.60
C ARG A 25 -4.75 -2.54 13.36
N GLN A 26 -4.16 -1.38 13.19
CA GLN A 26 -4.87 -0.14 12.91
C GLN A 26 -5.19 0.04 11.43
N LEU A 27 -4.67 -0.83 10.56
CA LEU A 27 -5.08 -0.83 9.16
C LEU A 27 -6.53 -1.29 9.05
N PRO A 28 -7.35 -0.59 8.25
CA PRO A 28 -8.72 -1.03 8.05
C PRO A 28 -8.77 -2.38 7.35
N THR A 29 -9.76 -3.19 7.70
CA THR A 29 -10.06 -4.42 6.99
C THR A 29 -11.07 -4.08 5.90
N PRO A 30 -10.75 -4.27 4.62
CA PRO A 30 -11.68 -3.92 3.57
C PRO A 30 -12.93 -4.79 3.62
N ALA A 31 -14.08 -4.19 3.36
CA ALA A 31 -15.37 -4.86 3.37
C ALA A 31 -15.82 -5.18 1.95
N GLY A 32 -16.59 -6.26 1.80
CA GLY A 32 -17.21 -6.61 0.53
C GLY A 32 -16.19 -6.79 -0.58
N TYR A 33 -16.35 -6.06 -1.66
CA TYR A 33 -15.48 -6.13 -2.83
C TYR A 33 -14.43 -5.01 -2.87
N ARG A 34 -14.14 -4.40 -1.73
CA ARG A 34 -13.11 -3.36 -1.63
C ARG A 34 -11.72 -3.96 -1.47
N ILE A 35 -10.73 -3.26 -1.98
CA ILE A 35 -9.31 -3.63 -1.85
C ILE A 35 -8.60 -2.48 -1.15
N LEU A 36 -7.88 -2.79 -0.07
CA LEU A 36 -7.02 -1.83 0.60
C LEU A 36 -5.67 -1.83 -0.09
N CYS A 37 -5.25 -0.66 -0.54
CA CYS A 37 -3.98 -0.46 -1.23
C CYS A 37 -3.14 0.60 -0.53
N ALA A 38 -1.84 0.43 -0.58
CA ALA A 38 -0.86 1.44 -0.18
C ALA A 38 -0.23 2.06 -1.42
N ILE A 39 0.20 3.31 -1.30
CA ILE A 39 1.03 3.92 -2.34
C ILE A 39 2.44 3.42 -2.13
N PRO A 40 3.04 2.74 -3.12
CA PRO A 40 4.40 2.22 -2.97
C PRO A 40 5.40 3.36 -2.90
N GLU A 41 6.39 3.21 -2.02
CA GLU A 41 7.53 4.11 -1.99
C GLU A 41 8.52 3.63 -3.04
N VAL A 42 8.55 4.35 -4.16
CA VAL A 42 9.54 4.11 -5.20
C VAL A 42 10.55 5.23 -5.10
N GLU A 43 11.76 4.90 -4.65
CA GLU A 43 12.86 5.84 -4.70
C GLU A 43 13.32 5.97 -6.14
N GLU A 44 13.05 7.12 -6.75
CA GLU A 44 13.56 7.45 -8.06
C GLU A 44 14.65 8.50 -7.91
N GLU A 45 15.86 8.14 -8.33
CA GLU A 45 16.92 9.13 -8.48
C GLU A 45 16.70 9.90 -9.79
N TYR A 46 16.69 11.21 -9.68
CA TYR A 46 16.74 12.07 -10.85
C TYR A 46 18.13 12.02 -11.48
N GLU A 47 18.19 12.25 -12.78
CA GLU A 47 19.47 12.33 -13.52
C GLU A 47 20.46 13.30 -12.86
N SER A 48 19.97 14.31 -12.18
CA SER A 48 20.78 15.31 -11.48
C SER A 48 21.14 14.90 -10.04
N GLY A 49 20.64 13.79 -9.53
CA GLY A 49 20.85 13.39 -8.14
C GLY A 49 20.09 14.23 -7.13
N ILE A 50 19.18 15.07 -7.57
CA ILE A 50 18.40 15.96 -6.71
C ILE A 50 17.13 15.21 -6.26
N ILE A 51 16.91 15.19 -4.93
CA ILE A 51 15.69 14.64 -4.34
C ILE A 51 14.56 15.65 -4.54
N LYS A 52 13.38 15.18 -4.94
CA LYS A 52 12.20 16.04 -5.08
C LYS A 52 11.84 16.73 -3.77
N ALA A 53 11.36 17.96 -3.89
CA ALA A 53 10.77 18.65 -2.76
C ALA A 53 9.52 17.91 -2.28
N ASP A 54 9.26 17.96 -0.97
CA ASP A 54 8.13 17.25 -0.32
C ASP A 54 6.79 17.57 -0.99
N ALA A 55 6.57 18.80 -1.41
CA ALA A 55 5.34 19.21 -2.07
C ALA A 55 5.14 18.49 -3.42
N THR A 56 6.21 18.25 -4.16
CA THR A 56 6.17 17.54 -5.44
C THR A 56 5.89 16.05 -5.22
N ILE A 57 6.49 15.46 -4.19
CA ILE A 57 6.25 14.07 -3.79
C ILE A 57 4.78 13.88 -3.43
N ASN A 58 4.21 14.78 -2.60
CA ASN A 58 2.80 14.74 -2.22
C ASN A 58 1.86 14.85 -3.43
N TYR A 59 2.20 15.71 -4.38
CA TYR A 59 1.41 15.86 -5.59
C TYR A 59 1.43 14.57 -6.42
N GLU A 60 2.59 13.95 -6.56
CA GLU A 60 2.73 12.68 -7.28
C GLU A 60 2.00 11.53 -6.58
N GLU A 61 2.06 11.46 -5.26
CA GLU A 61 1.32 10.48 -4.48
C GLU A 61 -0.20 10.61 -4.72
N LYS A 62 -0.72 11.82 -4.72
CA LYS A 62 -2.14 12.07 -5.00
C LYS A 62 -2.57 11.60 -6.38
N LEU A 63 -1.66 11.65 -7.34
CA LEU A 63 -1.90 11.26 -8.72
C LEU A 63 -1.34 9.88 -9.05
N ALA A 64 -0.94 9.13 -8.02
CA ALA A 64 -0.37 7.80 -8.23
C ALA A 64 -1.36 6.87 -8.93
N THR A 65 -0.84 6.16 -9.92
CA THR A 65 -1.59 5.16 -10.67
C THR A 65 -1.17 3.74 -10.31
N VAL A 66 -0.02 3.57 -9.68
CA VAL A 66 0.46 2.26 -9.22
C VAL A 66 0.22 2.15 -7.73
N LEU A 67 -0.48 1.10 -7.33
CA LEU A 67 -0.81 0.83 -5.94
C LEU A 67 -0.32 -0.57 -5.56
N PHE A 68 0.01 -0.73 -4.28
CA PHE A 68 0.38 -2.01 -3.70
C PHE A 68 -0.82 -2.60 -2.97
N VAL A 69 -1.21 -3.82 -3.29
CA VAL A 69 -2.37 -4.49 -2.69
C VAL A 69 -2.00 -5.00 -1.30
N VAL A 70 -2.61 -4.42 -0.28
CA VAL A 70 -2.39 -4.79 1.12
C VAL A 70 -3.33 -5.90 1.55
N ASP A 71 -4.62 -5.76 1.23
CA ASP A 71 -5.65 -6.72 1.64
C ASP A 71 -6.87 -6.60 0.73
N LEU A 72 -7.60 -7.69 0.59
CA LEU A 72 -8.81 -7.77 -0.22
C LEU A 72 -10.00 -8.14 0.66
N GLY A 73 -11.13 -7.50 0.40
CA GLY A 73 -12.39 -7.85 1.05
C GLY A 73 -12.86 -9.25 0.65
N PRO A 74 -13.74 -9.85 1.45
CA PRO A 74 -14.13 -11.26 1.24
C PRO A 74 -14.91 -11.52 -0.06
N ASP A 75 -15.53 -10.48 -0.63
CA ASP A 75 -16.32 -10.63 -1.84
C ASP A 75 -15.54 -10.30 -3.13
N CYS A 76 -14.26 -9.88 -2.98
CA CYS A 76 -13.44 -9.56 -4.14
C CYS A 76 -13.33 -10.75 -5.09
N TYR A 77 -13.68 -10.50 -6.37
CA TYR A 77 -13.54 -11.46 -7.45
C TYR A 77 -14.37 -12.76 -7.28
N GLN A 78 -15.39 -12.72 -6.42
CA GLN A 78 -16.23 -13.90 -6.16
C GLN A 78 -17.36 -14.07 -7.20
N ASP A 79 -17.77 -13.01 -7.87
CA ASP A 79 -18.82 -13.06 -8.89
C ASP A 79 -18.28 -13.76 -10.15
N LYS A 80 -18.71 -14.97 -10.38
CA LYS A 80 -18.24 -15.80 -11.50
C LYS A 80 -18.68 -15.24 -12.86
N THR A 81 -19.74 -14.46 -12.91
CA THR A 81 -20.21 -13.82 -14.14
C THR A 81 -19.28 -12.68 -14.54
N ARG A 82 -18.85 -11.87 -13.55
CA ARG A 82 -17.94 -10.74 -13.78
C ARG A 82 -16.48 -11.18 -13.87
N PHE A 83 -16.10 -12.20 -13.12
CA PHE A 83 -14.72 -12.66 -13.01
C PHE A 83 -14.64 -14.17 -13.32
N PRO A 84 -14.96 -14.58 -14.58
CA PRO A 84 -15.01 -15.99 -14.93
C PRO A 84 -13.64 -16.68 -14.87
N ASN A 85 -12.56 -15.91 -14.99
CA ASN A 85 -11.19 -16.42 -15.00
C ASN A 85 -10.50 -16.32 -13.64
N GLY A 86 -11.25 -15.97 -12.58
CA GLY A 86 -10.71 -15.84 -11.23
C GLY A 86 -10.22 -14.45 -10.90
N PRO A 87 -9.53 -14.29 -9.76
CA PRO A 87 -9.08 -12.98 -9.30
C PRO A 87 -8.12 -12.29 -10.29
N TRP A 88 -8.29 -10.98 -10.43
CA TRP A 88 -7.39 -10.17 -11.26
C TRP A 88 -6.09 -9.83 -10.53
N CYS A 89 -6.12 -9.78 -9.20
CA CYS A 89 -4.93 -9.53 -8.38
C CYS A 89 -5.06 -10.23 -7.02
N LYS A 90 -3.97 -10.23 -6.28
CA LYS A 90 -3.91 -10.81 -4.94
C LYS A 90 -3.08 -9.92 -4.02
N GLN A 91 -3.11 -10.22 -2.75
CA GLN A 91 -2.26 -9.55 -1.76
C GLN A 91 -0.79 -9.61 -2.19
N GLY A 92 -0.12 -8.47 -2.11
CA GLY A 92 1.29 -8.34 -2.48
C GLY A 92 1.53 -7.92 -3.93
N ASP A 93 0.49 -7.86 -4.75
CA ASP A 93 0.62 -7.41 -6.13
C ASP A 93 0.72 -5.89 -6.23
N PHE A 94 1.40 -5.42 -7.27
CA PHE A 94 1.31 -4.03 -7.71
C PHE A 94 0.27 -3.94 -8.82
N VAL A 95 -0.63 -2.99 -8.72
CA VAL A 95 -1.73 -2.83 -9.67
C VAL A 95 -1.76 -1.41 -10.22
N ILE A 96 -2.24 -1.28 -11.44
CA ILE A 96 -2.47 0.01 -12.09
C ILE A 96 -3.95 0.33 -11.99
N VAL A 97 -4.25 1.55 -11.57
CA VAL A 97 -5.60 2.08 -11.45
C VAL A 97 -5.62 3.51 -12.00
N ARG A 98 -6.80 4.06 -12.18
CA ARG A 98 -6.94 5.47 -12.52
C ARG A 98 -6.40 6.36 -11.40
N PRO A 99 -5.81 7.53 -11.71
CA PRO A 99 -5.15 8.38 -10.72
C PRO A 99 -5.99 8.73 -9.51
N ASN A 100 -7.26 8.95 -9.65
CA ASN A 100 -8.16 9.35 -8.56
C ASN A 100 -9.12 8.23 -8.15
N ALA A 101 -8.77 6.98 -8.41
CA ALA A 101 -9.61 5.85 -8.04
C ALA A 101 -9.70 5.69 -6.51
N GLY A 102 -10.91 5.42 -6.04
CA GLY A 102 -11.16 5.00 -4.67
C GLY A 102 -11.18 6.11 -3.64
N THR A 103 -11.25 5.67 -2.39
CA THR A 103 -11.26 6.55 -1.22
C THR A 103 -9.85 6.66 -0.67
N ARG A 104 -9.37 7.89 -0.52
CA ARG A 104 -8.03 8.16 0.01
C ARG A 104 -8.08 8.26 1.52
N LEU A 105 -7.12 7.64 2.18
CA LEU A 105 -7.01 7.65 3.63
C LEU A 105 -5.56 7.97 4.01
N LEU A 106 -5.38 8.74 5.09
CA LEU A 106 -4.09 8.91 5.72
C LEU A 106 -4.09 8.07 7.01
N ILE A 107 -3.19 7.12 7.08
CA ILE A 107 -3.02 6.25 8.24
C ILE A 107 -1.57 6.40 8.68
N HIS A 108 -1.38 6.96 9.88
CA HIS A 108 -0.06 7.30 10.39
C HIS A 108 0.79 8.12 9.40
N GLY A 109 0.13 9.12 8.77
CA GLY A 109 0.79 10.03 7.83
C GLY A 109 1.07 9.43 6.45
N ARG A 110 0.72 8.18 6.21
CA ARG A 110 0.91 7.50 4.94
C ARG A 110 -0.40 7.33 4.20
N GLU A 111 -0.39 7.56 2.89
CA GLU A 111 -1.61 7.45 2.09
C GLU A 111 -1.92 5.99 1.74
N PHE A 112 -3.17 5.64 1.97
CA PHE A 112 -3.78 4.37 1.54
C PHE A 112 -5.01 4.69 0.69
N ARG A 113 -5.45 3.72 -0.08
CA ARG A 113 -6.67 3.84 -0.87
C ARG A 113 -7.51 2.58 -0.75
N LEU A 114 -8.83 2.79 -0.67
CA LEU A 114 -9.80 1.72 -0.80
C LEU A 114 -10.40 1.81 -2.20
N ILE A 115 -10.18 0.81 -3.01
CA ILE A 115 -10.68 0.74 -4.37
C ILE A 115 -11.65 -0.42 -4.53
N ASN A 116 -12.41 -0.43 -5.62
CA ASN A 116 -13.23 -1.57 -5.98
C ASN A 116 -12.38 -2.63 -6.68
N ASP A 117 -12.79 -3.89 -6.60
CA ASP A 117 -12.09 -4.98 -7.27
C ASP A 117 -12.02 -4.79 -8.78
N ASP A 118 -13.04 -4.20 -9.39
CA ASP A 118 -13.09 -3.93 -10.83
C ASP A 118 -12.36 -2.62 -11.23
N SER A 119 -11.81 -1.90 -10.27
CA SER A 119 -10.99 -0.72 -10.56
C SER A 119 -9.57 -1.06 -10.99
N VAL A 120 -9.14 -2.29 -10.82
CA VAL A 120 -7.81 -2.74 -11.24
C VAL A 120 -7.78 -2.85 -12.76
N GLU A 121 -6.86 -2.13 -13.38
CA GLU A 121 -6.70 -2.12 -14.83
C GLU A 121 -5.59 -3.06 -15.31
N SER A 122 -4.56 -3.24 -14.48
CA SER A 122 -3.42 -4.10 -14.80
C SER A 122 -2.69 -4.52 -13.55
N VAL A 123 -1.96 -5.62 -13.64
CA VAL A 123 -1.03 -6.08 -12.60
C VAL A 123 0.38 -5.94 -13.14
N VAL A 124 1.29 -5.44 -12.31
CA VAL A 124 2.67 -5.16 -12.69
C VAL A 124 3.60 -5.94 -11.78
N GLU A 125 4.56 -6.64 -12.36
CA GLU A 125 5.57 -7.36 -11.59
C GLU A 125 6.58 -6.39 -10.94
N ASP A 126 7.08 -5.44 -11.72
CA ASP A 126 8.04 -4.44 -11.25
C ASP A 126 7.52 -3.04 -11.57
N PRO A 127 7.12 -2.26 -10.55
CA PRO A 127 6.53 -0.94 -10.78
C PRO A 127 7.55 0.15 -11.09
N ARG A 128 8.84 -0.13 -10.98
CA ARG A 128 9.87 0.88 -11.25
C ARG A 128 9.81 1.32 -12.71
N GLY A 129 9.88 2.62 -12.91
CA GLY A 129 9.80 3.20 -14.24
C GLY A 129 8.40 3.45 -14.76
N ILE A 130 7.37 3.10 -14.01
CA ILE A 130 5.98 3.38 -14.39
C ILE A 130 5.52 4.66 -13.72
N LYS A 131 5.13 5.62 -14.53
CA LYS A 131 4.64 6.91 -14.06
C LYS A 131 3.37 7.28 -14.79
N ARG A 132 2.56 8.11 -14.16
CA ARG A 132 1.42 8.72 -14.81
C ARG A 132 1.88 9.61 -15.96
N ALA A 133 1.24 9.45 -17.09
CA ALA A 133 1.50 10.30 -18.24
C ALA A 133 1.03 11.75 -18.02
#